data_760cffe5cf03f61aba295c74f8d5e6db
#
_entry.id   760cffe5cf03f61aba295c74f8d5e6db
#
_cell.length_a   1.000
_cell.length_b   1.000
_cell.length_c   1.000
_cell.angle_alpha   90.00
_cell.angle_beta   90.00
_cell.angle_gamma   90.00
#
_symmetry.space_group_name_H-M   'P 1'
#
loop_
_entity.id
_entity.type
_entity.pdbx_description
1 polymer ?
#
loop_
_entity_poly.entity_id
_entity_poly.type
_entity_poly.pdbx_seq_one_letter_code
_entity_poly.pdbx_strand_id
1 'polypeptide(L)'
;MKFKKILPIILSCILLSGCWDKIEIDRRNFISTIAIDPGEDISKEKELKSISPEEPFAERQIKRINVTYGFPDMSKLGPGKGGSSEEKYINTQAYSMQDAASEAMAKSSRNIYLGHSKLLILSSDLLAHKDAFKEVVDYLQRNPDINRTMQVIVTDGKAEECLKFKPETENSTQYYISGLMDNSERSSRILNIDLNEFLILLSENGNALLPRITLEKEKKELILSGAAIIKDYELKGNFTALELMDIQLLSGKFNIGKKVIYMEGHPVDYMIDGYDRKIKIDQEGDNLAINIDINLEGQLSEYSVDKRVLDKNQLQVLQDAFNKSISVECEKILETAKEEFEIDPFGIREHIEKFSPSLWNKIEKDWKEKYKGASVNVTVKTEIRRVGAVR
;
A
#
# COMPACT_ATOMS: atom_id res chain seq x y z
N MET A 1 1.05 -67.97 10.98
CA MET A 1 1.00 -66.95 12.06
C MET A 1 2.03 -65.78 11.93
N LYS A 2 3.12 -65.93 11.19
CA LYS A 2 4.17 -64.87 11.08
C LYS A 2 3.80 -63.70 10.14
N PHE A 3 2.98 -63.89 9.09
CA PHE A 3 2.59 -62.86 8.12
C PHE A 3 1.69 -61.74 8.71
N LYS A 4 0.84 -62.06 9.71
CA LYS A 4 -0.04 -61.05 10.35
C LYS A 4 0.71 -60.00 11.18
N LYS A 5 1.97 -60.27 11.58
CA LYS A 5 2.81 -59.34 12.35
C LYS A 5 3.70 -58.47 11.48
N ILE A 6 3.91 -58.85 10.22
CA ILE A 6 4.76 -58.12 9.25
C ILE A 6 3.94 -57.00 8.58
N LEU A 7 2.64 -57.20 8.34
CA LEU A 7 1.77 -56.22 7.67
C LEU A 7 1.72 -54.85 8.38
N PRO A 8 1.56 -54.74 9.74
CA PRO A 8 1.59 -53.43 10.40
C PRO A 8 2.96 -52.74 10.34
N ILE A 9 4.06 -53.48 10.27
CA ILE A 9 5.42 -52.92 10.14
C ILE A 9 5.61 -52.32 8.75
N ILE A 10 5.16 -53.00 7.69
CA ILE A 10 5.20 -52.47 6.33
C ILE A 10 4.30 -51.23 6.20
N LEU A 11 3.12 -51.25 6.77
CA LEU A 11 2.19 -50.11 6.79
C LEU A 11 2.78 -48.91 7.56
N SER A 12 3.49 -49.14 8.65
CA SER A 12 4.19 -48.11 9.44
C SER A 12 5.37 -47.52 8.64
N CYS A 13 6.11 -48.31 7.89
CA CYS A 13 7.21 -47.84 7.03
C CYS A 13 6.69 -46.97 5.87
N ILE A 14 5.51 -47.27 5.31
CA ILE A 14 4.87 -46.46 4.24
C ILE A 14 4.39 -45.11 4.80
N LEU A 15 3.94 -45.05 6.03
CA LEU A 15 3.52 -43.83 6.72
C LEU A 15 4.70 -42.93 7.13
N LEU A 16 5.92 -43.47 7.20
CA LEU A 16 7.14 -42.73 7.54
C LEU A 16 7.88 -42.18 6.33
N SER A 17 7.46 -42.48 5.08
CA SER A 17 8.07 -41.99 3.84
C SER A 17 7.63 -40.59 3.44
N GLY A 18 6.90 -39.86 4.29
CA GLY A 18 6.44 -38.52 4.00
C GLY A 18 7.47 -37.47 4.35
N CYS A 19 8.33 -37.05 3.44
CA CYS A 19 9.11 -35.78 3.39
C CYS A 19 10.25 -35.85 2.37
N TRP A 20 10.05 -36.52 1.24
CA TRP A 20 11.10 -36.67 0.22
C TRP A 20 11.42 -35.35 -0.53
N ASP A 21 10.50 -34.36 -0.55
CA ASP A 21 10.61 -33.14 -1.36
C ASP A 21 10.93 -31.90 -0.51
N LYS A 22 11.60 -32.05 0.63
CA LYS A 22 11.92 -30.92 1.50
C LYS A 22 13.29 -30.36 1.17
N ILE A 23 13.29 -29.16 0.52
CA ILE A 23 14.53 -28.38 0.36
C ILE A 23 14.97 -27.87 1.74
N GLU A 24 16.21 -28.20 2.12
CA GLU A 24 16.80 -27.76 3.40
C GLU A 24 16.88 -26.22 3.48
N ILE A 25 16.72 -25.69 4.68
CA ILE A 25 16.69 -24.24 4.94
C ILE A 25 17.99 -23.57 4.50
N ASP A 26 19.12 -24.22 4.69
CA ASP A 26 20.46 -23.72 4.32
C ASP A 26 20.69 -23.61 2.80
N ARG A 27 19.84 -24.28 2.01
CA ARG A 27 19.85 -24.22 0.54
C ARG A 27 18.85 -23.22 -0.04
N ARG A 28 18.26 -22.34 0.78
CA ARG A 28 17.32 -21.31 0.35
C ARG A 28 17.91 -19.92 0.48
N ASN A 29 17.66 -19.07 -0.49
CA ASN A 29 17.76 -17.63 -0.38
C ASN A 29 16.36 -17.07 -0.03
N PHE A 30 16.23 -16.60 1.20
CA PHE A 30 14.99 -16.02 1.69
C PHE A 30 14.88 -14.59 1.17
N ILE A 31 14.09 -14.40 0.12
CA ILE A 31 13.87 -13.08 -0.43
C ILE A 31 13.10 -12.22 0.59
N SER A 32 13.69 -11.09 0.97
CA SER A 32 13.09 -10.09 1.86
C SER A 32 12.34 -9.02 1.07
N THR A 33 12.89 -8.62 -0.08
CA THR A 33 12.38 -7.51 -0.89
C THR A 33 12.39 -7.88 -2.37
N ILE A 34 11.34 -7.46 -3.06
CA ILE A 34 11.23 -7.58 -4.52
C ILE A 34 11.05 -6.17 -5.08
N ALA A 35 11.91 -5.75 -6.00
CA ALA A 35 11.78 -4.50 -6.72
C ALA A 35 11.52 -4.77 -8.20
N ILE A 36 10.54 -4.08 -8.79
CA ILE A 36 10.13 -4.30 -10.17
C ILE A 36 10.13 -2.97 -10.92
N ASP A 37 10.94 -2.93 -11.98
CA ASP A 37 11.10 -1.82 -12.90
C ASP A 37 10.68 -2.24 -14.32
N PRO A 38 10.43 -1.30 -15.25
CA PRO A 38 10.34 -1.64 -16.66
C PRO A 38 11.68 -2.19 -17.15
N GLY A 39 11.61 -3.19 -18.03
CA GLY A 39 12.78 -3.77 -18.69
C GLY A 39 13.25 -2.91 -19.86
N GLU A 40 14.41 -3.26 -20.41
CA GLU A 40 15.04 -2.50 -21.51
C GLU A 40 14.18 -2.43 -22.77
N ASP A 41 13.36 -3.45 -23.02
CA ASP A 41 12.51 -3.57 -24.21
C ASP A 41 11.04 -3.21 -23.94
N ILE A 42 10.71 -2.56 -22.84
CA ILE A 42 9.32 -2.26 -22.49
C ILE A 42 8.60 -1.46 -23.60
N SER A 43 9.30 -0.59 -24.30
CA SER A 43 8.77 0.17 -25.44
C SER A 43 8.29 -0.70 -26.60
N LYS A 44 8.82 -1.94 -26.72
CA LYS A 44 8.46 -2.93 -27.74
C LYS A 44 7.21 -3.76 -27.35
N GLU A 45 6.56 -3.47 -26.24
CA GLU A 45 5.39 -4.23 -25.74
C GLU A 45 4.28 -4.36 -26.79
N LYS A 46 4.11 -3.36 -27.64
CA LYS A 46 3.13 -3.40 -28.74
C LYS A 46 3.45 -4.44 -29.79
N GLU A 47 4.72 -4.76 -30.01
CA GLU A 47 5.15 -5.77 -30.97
C GLU A 47 4.70 -7.19 -30.56
N LEU A 48 4.57 -7.43 -29.24
CA LEU A 48 4.11 -8.71 -28.71
C LEU A 48 2.71 -9.10 -29.22
N LYS A 49 1.84 -8.10 -29.47
CA LYS A 49 0.48 -8.35 -29.98
C LYS A 49 0.46 -8.85 -31.43
N SER A 50 1.58 -8.68 -32.16
CA SER A 50 1.73 -9.13 -33.55
C SER A 50 2.41 -10.50 -33.69
N ILE A 51 2.90 -11.09 -32.60
CA ILE A 51 3.59 -12.39 -32.62
C ILE A 51 2.56 -13.52 -32.76
N SER A 52 2.74 -14.37 -33.78
CA SER A 52 1.94 -15.58 -33.91
C SER A 52 2.34 -16.62 -32.85
N PRO A 53 1.38 -17.36 -32.24
CA PRO A 53 1.68 -18.46 -31.32
C PRO A 53 2.58 -19.56 -31.92
N GLU A 54 2.63 -19.65 -33.24
CA GLU A 54 3.41 -20.65 -33.98
C GLU A 54 4.84 -20.19 -34.26
N GLU A 55 5.18 -18.91 -34.03
CA GLU A 55 6.52 -18.39 -34.24
C GLU A 55 7.47 -18.88 -33.13
N PRO A 56 8.74 -19.21 -33.46
CA PRO A 56 9.73 -19.58 -32.45
C PRO A 56 10.00 -18.43 -31.50
N PHE A 57 9.69 -18.62 -30.19
CA PHE A 57 9.89 -17.60 -29.16
C PHE A 57 11.36 -17.17 -29.01
N ALA A 58 12.31 -18.08 -29.24
CA ALA A 58 13.74 -17.85 -29.05
C ALA A 58 14.32 -16.68 -29.88
N GLU A 59 13.64 -16.31 -30.98
CA GLU A 59 14.08 -15.22 -31.85
C GLU A 59 13.65 -13.83 -31.38
N ARG A 60 12.72 -13.75 -30.41
CA ARG A 60 12.11 -12.50 -29.95
C ARG A 60 12.08 -12.39 -28.42
N GLN A 61 13.27 -12.42 -27.79
CA GLN A 61 13.37 -12.23 -26.34
C GLN A 61 13.18 -10.75 -25.96
N ILE A 62 11.94 -10.32 -25.83
CA ILE A 62 11.60 -8.96 -25.40
C ILE A 62 11.62 -8.89 -23.88
N LYS A 63 12.61 -8.20 -23.31
CA LYS A 63 12.78 -8.03 -21.86
C LYS A 63 11.92 -6.85 -21.36
N ARG A 64 10.69 -7.16 -20.91
CA ARG A 64 9.70 -6.13 -20.52
C ARG A 64 9.82 -5.67 -19.08
N ILE A 65 10.34 -6.50 -18.21
CA ILE A 65 10.49 -6.21 -16.78
C ILE A 65 11.92 -6.45 -16.32
N ASN A 66 12.34 -5.62 -15.37
CA ASN A 66 13.57 -5.77 -14.61
C ASN A 66 13.20 -6.06 -13.16
N VAL A 67 13.57 -7.25 -12.65
CA VAL A 67 13.23 -7.67 -11.28
C VAL A 67 14.50 -7.82 -10.48
N THR A 68 14.57 -7.10 -9.36
CA THR A 68 15.69 -7.22 -8.40
C THR A 68 15.16 -7.86 -7.11
N TYR A 69 15.78 -8.98 -6.75
CA TYR A 69 15.51 -9.71 -5.52
C TYR A 69 16.54 -9.37 -4.46
N GLY A 70 16.13 -8.83 -3.32
CA GLY A 70 16.97 -8.56 -2.15
C GLY A 70 16.81 -9.65 -1.09
N PHE A 71 17.94 -10.07 -0.50
CA PHE A 71 17.96 -11.11 0.54
C PHE A 71 19.18 -10.95 1.45
N PRO A 72 19.08 -11.35 2.75
CA PRO A 72 20.19 -11.29 3.68
C PRO A 72 21.28 -12.32 3.34
N ASP A 73 22.54 -11.95 3.49
CA ASP A 73 23.66 -12.88 3.35
C ASP A 73 23.74 -13.85 4.52
N MET A 74 23.09 -15.01 4.36
CA MET A 74 23.07 -16.07 5.37
C MET A 74 24.44 -16.68 5.66
N SER A 75 25.44 -16.47 4.80
CA SER A 75 26.80 -17.03 5.00
C SER A 75 27.54 -16.41 6.18
N LYS A 76 27.12 -15.21 6.58
CA LYS A 76 27.66 -14.46 7.74
C LYS A 76 26.91 -14.73 9.05
N LEU A 77 25.80 -15.44 9.00
CA LEU A 77 24.96 -15.83 10.15
C LEU A 77 25.34 -17.24 10.60
N GLY A 78 25.97 -17.39 11.75
CA GLY A 78 26.33 -18.67 12.33
C GLY A 78 26.83 -18.53 13.75
N PRO A 79 26.83 -19.61 14.57
CA PRO A 79 27.37 -19.55 15.92
C PRO A 79 28.81 -19.06 15.91
N GLY A 80 29.10 -17.96 16.59
CA GLY A 80 30.43 -17.34 16.67
C GLY A 80 30.77 -16.31 15.59
N LYS A 81 29.87 -15.99 14.67
CA LYS A 81 30.02 -14.93 13.68
C LYS A 81 29.09 -13.76 14.04
N GLY A 82 29.57 -12.87 14.88
CA GLY A 82 28.86 -11.67 15.31
C GLY A 82 28.92 -10.55 14.25
N GLY A 83 28.31 -10.74 13.08
CA GLY A 83 28.26 -9.73 12.03
C GLY A 83 26.82 -9.39 11.65
N SER A 84 26.55 -8.11 11.32
CA SER A 84 25.32 -7.73 10.66
C SER A 84 25.24 -8.39 9.29
N SER A 85 24.09 -8.95 8.96
CA SER A 85 23.83 -9.54 7.64
C SER A 85 23.77 -8.43 6.60
N GLU A 86 24.75 -8.37 5.70
CA GLU A 86 24.66 -7.50 4.52
C GLU A 86 23.59 -8.02 3.58
N GLU A 87 22.85 -7.10 2.98
CA GLU A 87 21.87 -7.44 1.96
C GLU A 87 22.55 -7.71 0.61
N LYS A 88 22.15 -8.78 -0.05
CA LYS A 88 22.59 -9.15 -1.40
C LYS A 88 21.44 -9.05 -2.38
N TYR A 89 21.79 -8.88 -3.65
CA TYR A 89 20.83 -8.64 -4.71
C TYR A 89 21.07 -9.56 -5.89
N ILE A 90 19.98 -10.04 -6.50
CA ILE A 90 19.99 -10.70 -7.82
C ILE A 90 19.09 -9.88 -8.72
N ASN A 91 19.66 -9.34 -9.80
CA ASN A 91 18.93 -8.61 -10.81
C ASN A 91 18.72 -9.49 -12.05
N THR A 92 17.50 -9.39 -12.63
CA THR A 92 17.10 -10.16 -13.82
C THR A 92 16.32 -9.29 -14.79
N GLN A 93 16.64 -9.39 -16.07
CA GLN A 93 15.88 -8.82 -17.17
C GLN A 93 15.04 -9.91 -17.81
N ALA A 94 13.73 -9.80 -17.77
CA ALA A 94 12.83 -10.89 -18.09
C ALA A 94 11.64 -10.46 -18.95
N TYR A 95 11.03 -11.41 -19.63
CA TYR A 95 9.77 -11.18 -20.34
C TYR A 95 8.53 -11.38 -19.45
N SER A 96 8.67 -12.09 -18.33
CA SER A 96 7.61 -12.31 -17.35
C SER A 96 8.18 -12.50 -15.94
N MET A 97 7.33 -12.43 -14.92
CA MET A 97 7.73 -12.69 -13.52
C MET A 97 8.22 -14.14 -13.31
N GLN A 98 7.63 -15.11 -14.02
CA GLN A 98 8.08 -16.52 -13.96
C GLN A 98 9.48 -16.68 -14.57
N ASP A 99 9.74 -16.00 -15.70
CA ASP A 99 11.07 -15.97 -16.32
C ASP A 99 12.10 -15.30 -15.39
N ALA A 100 11.72 -14.18 -14.75
CA ALA A 100 12.58 -13.51 -13.77
C ALA A 100 12.96 -14.42 -12.59
N ALA A 101 12.02 -15.19 -12.08
CA ALA A 101 12.30 -16.15 -11.01
C ALA A 101 13.24 -17.29 -11.48
N SER A 102 13.05 -17.79 -12.71
CA SER A 102 13.89 -18.82 -13.31
C SER A 102 15.32 -18.30 -13.56
N GLU A 103 15.46 -17.09 -14.08
CA GLU A 103 16.75 -16.41 -14.27
C GLU A 103 17.46 -16.17 -12.93
N ALA A 104 16.72 -15.79 -11.88
CA ALA A 104 17.29 -15.60 -10.55
C ALA A 104 17.80 -16.93 -9.96
N MET A 105 17.09 -18.03 -10.17
CA MET A 105 17.56 -19.36 -9.78
C MET A 105 18.82 -19.78 -10.54
N ALA A 106 18.93 -19.46 -11.84
CA ALA A 106 20.12 -19.75 -12.64
C ALA A 106 21.36 -18.94 -12.18
N LYS A 107 21.16 -17.77 -11.59
CA LYS A 107 22.22 -16.89 -11.04
C LYS A 107 22.58 -17.19 -9.58
N SER A 108 21.90 -18.12 -8.94
CA SER A 108 22.04 -18.43 -7.52
C SER A 108 22.47 -19.88 -7.28
N SER A 109 23.38 -20.08 -6.33
CA SER A 109 23.72 -21.42 -5.83
C SER A 109 22.67 -22.00 -4.88
N ARG A 110 21.63 -21.23 -4.54
CA ARG A 110 20.56 -21.59 -3.61
C ARG A 110 19.21 -21.32 -4.25
N ASN A 111 18.19 -22.05 -3.83
CA ASN A 111 16.83 -21.85 -4.31
C ASN A 111 16.25 -20.52 -3.84
N ILE A 112 15.62 -19.80 -4.73
CA ILE A 112 14.89 -18.55 -4.43
C ILE A 112 13.59 -18.93 -3.71
N TYR A 113 13.38 -18.38 -2.51
CA TYR A 113 12.18 -18.60 -1.72
C TYR A 113 11.45 -17.27 -1.48
N LEU A 114 10.29 -17.13 -2.11
CA LEU A 114 9.49 -15.88 -2.11
C LEU A 114 8.53 -15.77 -0.91
N GLY A 115 8.24 -16.89 -0.24
CA GLY A 115 7.29 -16.94 0.88
C GLY A 115 7.71 -16.15 2.13
N HIS A 116 8.91 -15.57 2.13
CA HIS A 116 9.42 -14.72 3.21
C HIS A 116 9.52 -13.24 2.83
N SER A 117 9.07 -12.89 1.62
CA SER A 117 9.07 -11.50 1.15
C SER A 117 8.25 -10.60 2.07
N LYS A 118 8.82 -9.45 2.43
CA LYS A 118 8.23 -8.48 3.35
C LYS A 118 7.87 -7.17 2.66
N LEU A 119 8.54 -6.87 1.53
CA LEU A 119 8.39 -5.62 0.81
C LEU A 119 8.38 -5.85 -0.70
N LEU A 120 7.40 -5.26 -1.38
CA LEU A 120 7.33 -5.14 -2.83
C LEU A 120 7.46 -3.67 -3.20
N ILE A 121 8.44 -3.33 -4.01
CA ILE A 121 8.68 -1.98 -4.52
C ILE A 121 8.35 -1.98 -6.01
N LEU A 122 7.40 -1.14 -6.41
CA LEU A 122 7.01 -0.93 -7.79
C LEU A 122 7.50 0.45 -8.25
N SER A 123 8.14 0.55 -9.41
CA SER A 123 8.46 1.86 -9.95
C SER A 123 7.23 2.52 -10.60
N SER A 124 7.12 3.84 -10.49
CA SER A 124 6.08 4.60 -11.19
C SER A 124 6.13 4.39 -12.70
N ASP A 125 7.33 4.19 -13.25
CA ASP A 125 7.53 3.94 -14.67
C ASP A 125 6.92 2.62 -15.13
N LEU A 126 6.99 1.55 -14.30
CA LEU A 126 6.32 0.28 -14.59
C LEU A 126 4.80 0.47 -14.63
N LEU A 127 4.26 1.27 -13.73
CA LEU A 127 2.82 1.54 -13.62
C LEU A 127 2.26 2.37 -14.79
N ALA A 128 3.12 2.97 -15.60
CA ALA A 128 2.73 3.61 -16.86
C ALA A 128 2.50 2.58 -18.00
N HIS A 129 2.91 1.33 -17.82
CA HIS A 129 2.78 0.24 -18.78
C HIS A 129 1.71 -0.75 -18.33
N LYS A 130 0.46 -0.43 -18.64
CA LYS A 130 -0.74 -1.17 -18.19
C LYS A 130 -0.67 -2.68 -18.39
N ASP A 131 -0.28 -3.13 -19.59
CA ASP A 131 -0.30 -4.55 -19.94
C ASP A 131 0.79 -5.31 -19.14
N ALA A 132 2.01 -4.78 -19.06
CA ALA A 132 3.08 -5.37 -18.26
C ALA A 132 2.73 -5.40 -16.76
N PHE A 133 2.20 -4.31 -16.24
CA PHE A 133 1.81 -4.25 -14.82
C PHE A 133 0.66 -5.21 -14.50
N LYS A 134 -0.32 -5.34 -15.38
CA LYS A 134 -1.42 -6.31 -15.22
C LYS A 134 -0.90 -7.75 -15.15
N GLU A 135 0.09 -8.10 -15.96
CA GLU A 135 0.70 -9.44 -15.92
C GLU A 135 1.52 -9.65 -14.63
N VAL A 136 2.20 -8.62 -14.14
CA VAL A 136 2.86 -8.68 -12.81
C VAL A 136 1.83 -8.94 -11.71
N VAL A 137 0.71 -8.21 -11.70
CA VAL A 137 -0.36 -8.41 -10.72
C VAL A 137 -0.98 -9.81 -10.83
N ASP A 138 -1.23 -10.31 -12.05
CA ASP A 138 -1.76 -11.67 -12.27
C ASP A 138 -0.80 -12.74 -11.73
N TYR A 139 0.50 -12.59 -11.95
CA TYR A 139 1.50 -13.50 -11.37
C TYR A 139 1.48 -13.46 -9.84
N LEU A 140 1.48 -12.27 -9.25
CA LEU A 140 1.43 -12.10 -7.80
C LEU A 140 0.15 -12.71 -7.20
N GLN A 141 -0.96 -12.63 -7.92
CA GLN A 141 -2.24 -13.21 -7.51
C GLN A 141 -2.28 -14.73 -7.61
N ARG A 142 -1.65 -15.34 -8.61
CA ARG A 142 -1.71 -16.79 -8.86
C ARG A 142 -0.61 -17.59 -8.19
N ASN A 143 0.51 -16.97 -7.84
CA ASN A 143 1.63 -17.69 -7.27
C ASN A 143 1.39 -18.01 -5.78
N PRO A 144 1.26 -19.30 -5.40
CA PRO A 144 1.00 -19.69 -4.02
C PRO A 144 2.19 -19.47 -3.07
N ASP A 145 3.40 -19.35 -3.63
CA ASP A 145 4.64 -19.17 -2.85
C ASP A 145 4.87 -17.71 -2.45
N ILE A 146 4.06 -16.78 -2.94
CA ILE A 146 4.18 -15.35 -2.60
C ILE A 146 3.55 -15.06 -1.23
N ASN A 147 4.30 -14.35 -0.39
CA ASN A 147 3.77 -13.85 0.88
C ASN A 147 2.74 -12.73 0.65
N ARG A 148 1.48 -13.00 0.99
CA ARG A 148 0.37 -12.06 0.83
C ARG A 148 0.39 -10.89 1.82
N THR A 149 1.12 -11.02 2.93
CA THR A 149 1.25 -9.97 3.95
C THR A 149 2.45 -9.05 3.72
N MET A 150 3.13 -9.16 2.55
CA MET A 150 4.20 -8.21 2.24
C MET A 150 3.62 -6.83 1.93
N GLN A 151 4.28 -5.80 2.45
CA GLN A 151 3.93 -4.40 2.18
C GLN A 151 4.18 -4.08 0.71
N VAL A 152 3.32 -3.25 0.12
CA VAL A 152 3.45 -2.80 -1.28
C VAL A 152 3.64 -1.29 -1.29
N ILE A 153 4.67 -0.81 -2.00
CA ILE A 153 4.97 0.61 -2.15
C ILE A 153 5.26 0.96 -3.61
N VAL A 154 5.07 2.21 -3.94
CA VAL A 154 5.47 2.80 -5.23
C VAL A 154 6.61 3.78 -5.01
N THR A 155 7.61 3.76 -5.88
CA THR A 155 8.71 4.73 -5.87
C THR A 155 8.74 5.59 -7.14
N ASP A 156 9.15 6.87 -6.98
CA ASP A 156 9.31 7.82 -8.08
C ASP A 156 10.64 7.61 -8.79
N GLY A 157 11.01 6.67 -9.27
CA GLY A 157 12.29 6.39 -9.88
C GLY A 157 12.46 4.87 -9.97
N LYS A 158 13.67 4.44 -10.09
CA LYS A 158 13.95 3.02 -10.19
C LYS A 158 13.71 2.32 -8.85
N ALA A 159 12.88 1.29 -8.86
CA ALA A 159 12.63 0.44 -7.71
C ALA A 159 13.91 -0.27 -7.25
N GLU A 160 14.78 -0.64 -8.18
CA GLU A 160 16.11 -1.18 -7.90
C GLU A 160 16.98 -0.22 -7.07
N GLU A 161 16.98 1.08 -7.40
CA GLU A 161 17.75 2.08 -6.66
C GLU A 161 17.20 2.28 -5.24
N CYS A 162 15.87 2.29 -5.09
CA CYS A 162 15.21 2.33 -3.80
C CYS A 162 15.57 1.09 -2.95
N LEU A 163 15.53 -0.11 -3.53
CA LEU A 163 15.90 -1.34 -2.85
C LEU A 163 17.37 -1.34 -2.42
N LYS A 164 18.28 -0.84 -3.25
CA LYS A 164 19.73 -0.78 -2.95
C LYS A 164 20.14 0.41 -2.08
N PHE A 165 19.21 1.25 -1.69
CA PHE A 165 19.47 2.32 -0.74
C PHE A 165 20.02 1.75 0.58
N LYS A 166 21.02 2.40 1.14
CA LYS A 166 21.61 2.01 2.43
C LYS A 166 21.30 3.07 3.47
N PRO A 167 20.25 2.86 4.30
CA PRO A 167 19.95 3.77 5.38
C PRO A 167 21.09 3.76 6.42
N GLU A 168 21.33 4.91 7.05
CA GLU A 168 22.38 5.01 8.08
C GLU A 168 21.98 4.34 9.40
N THR A 169 20.66 4.22 9.64
CA THR A 169 20.09 3.75 10.92
C THR A 169 19.70 2.28 10.93
N GLU A 170 19.59 1.65 9.76
CA GLU A 170 19.12 0.27 9.62
C GLU A 170 20.04 -0.56 8.72
N ASN A 171 20.05 -1.87 8.93
CA ASN A 171 20.90 -2.78 8.15
C ASN A 171 20.35 -3.12 6.78
N SER A 172 19.06 -2.86 6.52
CA SER A 172 18.43 -3.06 5.23
C SER A 172 17.35 -2.04 4.93
N THR A 173 17.13 -1.78 3.66
CA THR A 173 16.05 -0.90 3.17
C THR A 173 14.68 -1.41 3.60
N GLN A 174 14.48 -2.73 3.64
CA GLN A 174 13.20 -3.32 4.05
C GLN A 174 12.86 -2.94 5.52
N TYR A 175 13.80 -3.11 6.46
CA TYR A 175 13.55 -2.73 7.87
C TYR A 175 13.33 -1.23 8.01
N TYR A 176 14.09 -0.42 7.29
CA TYR A 176 13.92 1.02 7.30
C TYR A 176 12.54 1.46 6.81
N ILE A 177 12.10 0.96 5.66
CA ILE A 177 10.78 1.29 5.08
C ILE A 177 9.65 0.77 5.96
N SER A 178 9.73 -0.47 6.44
CA SER A 178 8.73 -1.01 7.37
C SER A 178 8.62 -0.17 8.64
N GLY A 179 9.75 0.25 9.22
CA GLY A 179 9.76 1.15 10.37
C GLY A 179 9.15 2.52 10.08
N LEU A 180 9.41 3.08 8.89
CA LEU A 180 8.72 4.31 8.46
C LEU A 180 7.21 4.11 8.35
N MET A 181 6.75 3.01 7.79
CA MET A 181 5.33 2.69 7.65
C MET A 181 4.67 2.46 9.01
N ASP A 182 5.30 1.73 9.92
CA ASP A 182 4.79 1.51 11.27
C ASP A 182 4.70 2.82 12.09
N ASN A 183 5.69 3.71 11.96
CA ASN A 183 5.65 5.02 12.58
C ASN A 183 4.55 5.93 12.02
N SER A 184 4.16 5.72 10.77
CA SER A 184 3.15 6.52 10.11
C SER A 184 1.73 6.26 10.59
N GLU A 185 1.46 5.08 11.13
CA GLU A 185 0.18 4.78 11.79
C GLU A 185 -0.12 5.75 12.93
N ARG A 186 0.93 6.39 13.48
CA ARG A 186 0.82 7.44 14.51
C ARG A 186 0.60 8.84 13.94
N SER A 187 0.61 9.04 12.64
CA SER A 187 0.46 10.35 12.01
C SER A 187 -0.67 10.45 11.01
N SER A 188 -1.28 9.35 10.63
CA SER A 188 -2.29 9.21 9.55
C SER A 188 -1.89 9.87 8.23
N ARG A 189 -0.58 9.99 7.97
CA ARG A 189 -0.03 10.58 6.73
C ARG A 189 0.46 9.57 5.72
N ILE A 190 0.40 8.29 6.08
CA ILE A 190 0.88 7.19 5.26
C ILE A 190 -0.15 6.08 5.30
N LEU A 191 -0.30 5.42 4.16
CA LEU A 191 -1.05 4.17 4.06
C LEU A 191 -0.12 3.02 4.41
N ASN A 192 -0.62 2.03 5.13
CA ASN A 192 0.02 0.73 5.28
C ASN A 192 -0.88 -0.27 4.57
N ILE A 193 -0.44 -0.74 3.42
CA ILE A 193 -1.19 -1.67 2.56
C ILE A 193 -0.33 -2.89 2.28
N ASP A 194 -0.88 -4.08 2.51
CA ASP A 194 -0.26 -5.33 2.12
C ASP A 194 -0.73 -5.80 0.74
N LEU A 195 -0.05 -6.81 0.20
CA LEU A 195 -0.37 -7.35 -1.11
C LEU A 195 -1.80 -7.90 -1.19
N ASN A 196 -2.30 -8.52 -0.11
CA ASN A 196 -3.64 -9.07 -0.11
C ASN A 196 -4.70 -7.98 -0.24
N GLU A 197 -4.60 -6.92 0.58
CA GLU A 197 -5.51 -5.77 0.49
C GLU A 197 -5.43 -5.10 -0.88
N PHE A 198 -4.21 -4.89 -1.40
CA PHE A 198 -4.01 -4.32 -2.73
C PHE A 198 -4.72 -5.14 -3.83
N LEU A 199 -4.55 -6.47 -3.84
CA LEU A 199 -5.19 -7.34 -4.83
C LEU A 199 -6.71 -7.34 -4.71
N ILE A 200 -7.26 -7.30 -3.49
CA ILE A 200 -8.71 -7.19 -3.25
C ILE A 200 -9.24 -5.87 -3.82
N LEU A 201 -8.62 -4.74 -3.50
CA LEU A 201 -9.03 -3.44 -4.00
C LEU A 201 -9.02 -3.36 -5.52
N LEU A 202 -7.99 -3.91 -6.18
CA LEU A 202 -7.93 -3.97 -7.64
C LEU A 202 -9.01 -4.87 -8.24
N SER A 203 -9.30 -6.00 -7.62
CA SER A 203 -10.28 -6.95 -8.15
C SER A 203 -11.72 -6.48 -7.95
N GLU A 204 -12.03 -5.84 -6.84
CA GLU A 204 -13.38 -5.42 -6.48
C GLU A 204 -13.72 -4.01 -7.01
N ASN A 205 -12.79 -3.08 -6.90
CA ASN A 205 -13.01 -1.67 -7.20
C ASN A 205 -12.35 -1.22 -8.50
N GLY A 206 -11.40 -2.01 -9.04
CA GLY A 206 -10.58 -1.61 -10.19
C GLY A 206 -9.59 -0.49 -9.86
N ASN A 207 -9.49 -0.08 -8.60
CA ASN A 207 -8.58 0.97 -8.15
C ASN A 207 -8.04 0.69 -6.75
N ALA A 208 -6.86 1.26 -6.46
CA ALA A 208 -6.24 1.19 -5.14
C ALA A 208 -5.33 2.42 -4.92
N LEU A 209 -5.12 2.78 -3.67
CA LEU A 209 -4.07 3.71 -3.27
C LEU A 209 -2.89 2.93 -2.72
N LEU A 210 -1.68 3.21 -3.20
CA LEU A 210 -0.45 2.62 -2.68
C LEU A 210 0.44 3.70 -2.06
N PRO A 211 1.08 3.44 -0.91
CA PRO A 211 2.03 4.37 -0.32
C PRO A 211 3.16 4.67 -1.30
N ARG A 212 3.51 5.95 -1.39
CA ARG A 212 4.52 6.44 -2.33
C ARG A 212 5.76 6.89 -1.57
N ILE A 213 6.92 6.44 -2.06
CA ILE A 213 8.24 6.79 -1.54
C ILE A 213 9.06 7.47 -2.62
N THR A 214 9.75 8.52 -2.25
CA THR A 214 10.73 9.22 -3.10
C THR A 214 12.12 9.08 -2.53
N LEU A 215 13.08 8.67 -3.34
CA LEU A 215 14.50 8.66 -2.99
C LEU A 215 15.11 10.03 -3.30
N GLU A 216 15.38 10.84 -2.28
CA GLU A 216 16.13 12.09 -2.42
C GLU A 216 17.64 11.79 -2.43
N LYS A 217 18.21 11.63 -3.63
CA LYS A 217 19.61 11.23 -3.82
C LYS A 217 20.61 12.21 -3.19
N GLU A 218 20.32 13.52 -3.25
CA GLU A 218 21.20 14.56 -2.70
C GLU A 218 21.28 14.49 -1.16
N LYS A 219 20.16 14.25 -0.51
CA LYS A 219 20.08 14.14 0.96
C LYS A 219 20.33 12.72 1.48
N LYS A 220 20.38 11.73 0.58
CA LYS A 220 20.44 10.30 0.92
C LYS A 220 19.32 9.88 1.87
N GLU A 221 18.10 10.29 1.56
CA GLU A 221 16.91 10.01 2.36
C GLU A 221 15.81 9.38 1.52
N LEU A 222 15.04 8.48 2.14
CA LEU A 222 13.77 8.00 1.63
C LEU A 222 12.65 8.76 2.33
N ILE A 223 11.82 9.43 1.55
CA ILE A 223 10.70 10.24 2.04
C ILE A 223 9.38 9.60 1.63
N LEU A 224 8.49 9.41 2.58
CA LEU A 224 7.12 9.04 2.32
C LEU A 224 6.36 10.27 1.80
N SER A 225 5.99 10.27 0.52
CA SER A 225 5.51 11.43 -0.23
C SER A 225 4.01 11.44 -0.51
N GLY A 226 3.25 10.53 0.12
CA GLY A 226 1.80 10.43 -0.08
C GLY A 226 1.37 9.08 -0.62
N ALA A 227 0.43 9.05 -1.58
CA ALA A 227 -0.04 7.83 -2.23
C ALA A 227 -0.13 7.95 -3.73
N ALA A 228 0.24 6.89 -4.43
CA ALA A 228 0.00 6.70 -5.84
C ALA A 228 -1.42 6.17 -6.08
N ILE A 229 -2.11 6.73 -7.06
CA ILE A 229 -3.47 6.34 -7.47
C ILE A 229 -3.38 5.35 -8.61
N ILE A 230 -3.74 4.10 -8.34
CA ILE A 230 -3.80 3.04 -9.33
C ILE A 230 -5.26 2.83 -9.74
N LYS A 231 -5.56 2.97 -11.03
CA LYS A 231 -6.88 2.69 -11.60
C LYS A 231 -6.74 1.89 -12.88
N ASP A 232 -7.48 0.80 -12.99
CA ASP A 232 -7.46 -0.07 -14.16
C ASP A 232 -6.05 -0.54 -14.57
N TYR A 233 -5.20 -0.84 -13.56
CA TYR A 233 -3.80 -1.26 -13.70
C TYR A 233 -2.88 -0.18 -14.26
N GLU A 234 -3.13 1.08 -14.00
CA GLU A 234 -2.33 2.20 -14.48
C GLU A 234 -2.22 3.29 -13.41
N LEU A 235 -1.08 3.94 -13.32
CA LEU A 235 -0.88 5.12 -12.47
C LEU A 235 -1.65 6.30 -13.07
N LYS A 236 -2.58 6.87 -12.31
CA LYS A 236 -3.39 8.02 -12.74
C LYS A 236 -2.99 9.34 -12.11
N GLY A 237 -2.33 9.31 -10.98
CA GLY A 237 -1.92 10.49 -10.24
C GLY A 237 -1.43 10.15 -8.84
N ASN A 238 -1.31 11.16 -8.01
CA ASN A 238 -0.84 11.00 -6.64
C ASN A 238 -1.62 11.93 -5.71
N PHE A 239 -1.83 11.47 -4.47
CA PHE A 239 -2.20 12.31 -3.35
C PHE A 239 -0.99 12.63 -2.49
N THR A 240 -0.91 13.83 -1.97
CA THR A 240 0.11 14.26 -1.02
C THR A 240 -0.09 13.62 0.36
N ALA A 241 0.91 13.67 1.23
CA ALA A 241 0.80 13.17 2.60
C ALA A 241 -0.24 13.95 3.46
N LEU A 242 -0.53 15.20 3.12
CA LEU A 242 -1.59 15.98 3.78
C LEU A 242 -2.97 15.53 3.33
N GLU A 243 -3.17 15.35 2.03
CA GLU A 243 -4.41 14.83 1.45
C GLU A 243 -4.72 13.41 1.92
N LEU A 244 -3.70 12.59 2.16
CA LEU A 244 -3.89 11.27 2.75
C LEU A 244 -4.55 11.30 4.12
N MET A 245 -4.25 12.29 4.94
CA MET A 245 -4.90 12.42 6.24
C MET A 245 -6.42 12.62 6.08
N ASP A 246 -6.83 13.45 5.11
CA ASP A 246 -8.25 13.66 4.82
C ASP A 246 -8.91 12.42 4.22
N ILE A 247 -8.20 11.69 3.36
CA ILE A 247 -8.65 10.38 2.87
C ILE A 247 -8.86 9.39 4.02
N GLN A 248 -7.95 9.34 5.00
CA GLN A 248 -8.11 8.45 6.15
C GLN A 248 -9.27 8.87 7.06
N LEU A 249 -9.50 10.18 7.25
CA LEU A 249 -10.70 10.69 7.94
C LEU A 249 -11.97 10.22 7.22
N LEU A 250 -12.02 10.37 5.90
CA LEU A 250 -13.18 10.01 5.09
C LEU A 250 -13.37 8.49 4.95
N SER A 251 -12.28 7.71 4.94
CA SER A 251 -12.35 6.24 4.80
C SER A 251 -12.62 5.49 6.10
N GLY A 252 -12.53 6.16 7.25
CA GLY A 252 -12.68 5.48 8.55
C GLY A 252 -11.41 4.79 9.06
N LYS A 253 -10.27 5.03 8.40
CA LYS A 253 -8.96 4.44 8.73
C LYS A 253 -8.06 5.39 9.53
N PHE A 254 -8.56 6.57 9.90
CA PHE A 254 -7.82 7.54 10.70
C PHE A 254 -7.57 7.00 12.11
N ASN A 255 -6.36 7.20 12.61
CA ASN A 255 -5.97 6.80 13.97
C ASN A 255 -5.58 8.03 14.80
N ILE A 256 -4.44 8.62 14.52
CA ILE A 256 -3.91 9.81 15.20
C ILE A 256 -3.37 10.75 14.13
N GLY A 257 -3.52 12.06 14.34
CA GLY A 257 -2.99 13.04 13.41
C GLY A 257 -3.00 14.46 13.93
N LYS A 258 -2.45 15.37 13.14
CA LYS A 258 -2.36 16.79 13.47
C LYS A 258 -2.95 17.64 12.35
N LYS A 259 -3.91 18.50 12.69
CA LYS A 259 -4.43 19.55 11.81
C LYS A 259 -3.96 20.92 12.29
N VAL A 260 -3.74 21.82 11.35
CA VAL A 260 -3.24 23.16 11.63
C VAL A 260 -4.14 24.17 10.95
N ILE A 261 -4.53 25.19 11.68
CA ILE A 261 -5.19 26.39 11.11
C ILE A 261 -4.33 27.61 11.44
N TYR A 262 -4.53 28.72 10.72
CA TYR A 262 -3.89 29.99 11.02
C TYR A 262 -4.93 30.95 11.59
N MET A 263 -4.66 31.51 12.78
CA MET A 263 -5.45 32.57 13.39
C MET A 263 -4.56 33.78 13.67
N GLU A 264 -4.99 34.95 13.22
CA GLU A 264 -4.24 36.21 13.40
C GLU A 264 -2.76 36.14 12.98
N GLY A 265 -2.46 35.30 11.95
CA GLY A 265 -1.10 35.09 11.45
C GLY A 265 -0.27 34.06 12.23
N HIS A 266 -0.83 33.43 13.25
CA HIS A 266 -0.17 32.40 14.05
C HIS A 266 -0.72 31.00 13.76
N PRO A 267 0.14 29.95 13.67
CA PRO A 267 -0.32 28.58 13.57
C PRO A 267 -0.96 28.11 14.88
N VAL A 268 -2.06 27.38 14.77
CA VAL A 268 -2.73 26.70 15.86
C VAL A 268 -2.76 25.21 15.53
N ASP A 269 -2.08 24.42 16.35
CA ASP A 269 -1.92 22.99 16.17
C ASP A 269 -2.94 22.22 17.01
N TYR A 270 -3.79 21.44 16.33
CA TYR A 270 -4.74 20.52 16.95
C TYR A 270 -4.31 19.08 16.73
N MET A 271 -3.89 18.43 17.82
CA MET A 271 -3.55 17.00 17.83
C MET A 271 -4.80 16.19 18.09
N ILE A 272 -5.16 15.36 17.12
CA ILE A 272 -6.36 14.53 17.15
C ILE A 272 -5.96 13.14 17.68
N ASP A 273 -6.59 12.71 18.77
CA ASP A 273 -6.38 11.41 19.43
C ASP A 273 -7.68 10.61 19.61
N GLY A 274 -8.82 11.18 19.23
CA GLY A 274 -10.12 10.53 19.19
C GLY A 274 -10.84 10.81 17.88
N TYR A 275 -11.42 9.76 17.28
CA TYR A 275 -12.06 9.81 15.98
C TYR A 275 -13.27 8.88 15.91
N ASP A 276 -14.37 9.37 15.34
CA ASP A 276 -15.56 8.60 14.99
C ASP A 276 -16.12 9.10 13.66
N ARG A 277 -16.53 8.18 12.79
CA ARG A 277 -17.15 8.51 11.49
C ARG A 277 -18.47 7.77 11.33
N LYS A 278 -19.47 8.49 10.83
CA LYS A 278 -20.75 7.92 10.43
C LYS A 278 -21.06 8.29 9.00
N ILE A 279 -21.47 7.31 8.21
CA ILE A 279 -21.96 7.52 6.85
C ILE A 279 -23.47 7.25 6.84
N LYS A 280 -24.24 8.18 6.28
CA LYS A 280 -25.65 8.01 5.94
C LYS A 280 -25.83 8.19 4.46
N ILE A 281 -26.56 7.31 3.84
CA ILE A 281 -26.83 7.33 2.41
C ILE A 281 -28.33 7.35 2.22
N ASP A 282 -28.79 8.42 1.61
CA ASP A 282 -30.17 8.66 1.27
C ASP A 282 -30.32 8.62 -0.26
N GLN A 283 -31.48 8.17 -0.75
CA GLN A 283 -31.80 8.20 -2.15
C GLN A 283 -32.82 9.33 -2.39
N GLU A 284 -32.41 10.35 -3.12
CA GLU A 284 -33.27 11.47 -3.53
C GLU A 284 -33.66 11.29 -5.00
N GLY A 285 -34.79 10.61 -5.22
CA GLY A 285 -35.21 10.24 -6.58
C GLY A 285 -34.24 9.25 -7.20
N ASP A 286 -33.54 9.66 -8.25
CA ASP A 286 -32.56 8.84 -8.97
C ASP A 286 -31.10 9.11 -8.52
N ASN A 287 -30.89 10.12 -7.69
CA ASN A 287 -29.58 10.51 -7.20
C ASN A 287 -29.31 9.96 -5.78
N LEU A 288 -28.03 9.82 -5.45
CA LEU A 288 -27.57 9.47 -4.12
C LEU A 288 -27.18 10.74 -3.36
N ALA A 289 -27.59 10.84 -2.10
CA ALA A 289 -27.10 11.83 -1.15
C ALA A 289 -26.26 11.11 -0.09
N ILE A 290 -24.99 11.45 0.01
CA ILE A 290 -24.01 10.83 0.91
C ILE A 290 -23.66 11.86 1.96
N ASN A 291 -23.99 11.60 3.23
CA ASN A 291 -23.68 12.45 4.35
C ASN A 291 -22.65 11.77 5.23
N ILE A 292 -21.51 12.40 5.43
CA ILE A 292 -20.39 11.90 6.26
C ILE A 292 -20.23 12.80 7.47
N ASP A 293 -20.55 12.26 8.64
CA ASP A 293 -20.37 12.94 9.92
C ASP A 293 -19.06 12.47 10.56
N ILE A 294 -18.13 13.39 10.83
CA ILE A 294 -16.82 13.14 11.43
C ILE A 294 -16.76 13.85 12.78
N ASN A 295 -16.56 13.11 13.85
CA ASN A 295 -16.32 13.64 15.19
C ASN A 295 -14.86 13.46 15.57
N LEU A 296 -14.20 14.54 15.96
CA LEU A 296 -12.79 14.58 16.31
C LEU A 296 -12.64 15.07 17.75
N GLU A 297 -11.79 14.40 18.50
CA GLU A 297 -11.43 14.75 19.86
C GLU A 297 -9.92 14.88 19.97
N GLY A 298 -9.45 15.85 20.77
CA GLY A 298 -8.01 16.05 20.85
C GLY A 298 -7.60 17.22 21.71
N GLN A 299 -6.36 17.67 21.51
CA GLN A 299 -5.76 18.74 22.29
C GLN A 299 -5.05 19.76 21.41
N LEU A 300 -4.97 21.00 21.86
CA LEU A 300 -4.09 22.00 21.27
C LEU A 300 -2.65 21.72 21.71
N SER A 301 -1.72 21.55 20.76
CA SER A 301 -0.31 21.35 21.05
C SER A 301 0.46 22.67 21.11
N GLU A 302 0.16 23.57 20.16
CA GLU A 302 0.71 24.91 20.11
C GLU A 302 -0.41 25.92 19.90
N TYR A 303 -0.41 26.96 20.72
CA TYR A 303 -1.30 28.11 20.64
C TYR A 303 -0.55 29.37 21.06
N SER A 304 -0.16 30.15 20.08
CA SER A 304 0.70 31.35 20.32
C SER A 304 -0.08 32.66 20.44
N VAL A 305 -1.43 32.62 20.30
CA VAL A 305 -2.22 33.82 20.01
C VAL A 305 -2.64 34.63 21.25
N ASP A 306 -2.86 34.05 22.39
CA ASP A 306 -3.03 34.80 23.66
C ASP A 306 -3.21 33.87 24.88
N LYS A 307 -2.92 34.39 26.08
CA LYS A 307 -2.89 33.64 27.35
C LYS A 307 -4.27 33.21 27.89
N ARG A 308 -5.37 33.45 27.19
CA ARG A 308 -6.74 33.23 27.68
C ARG A 308 -7.50 32.08 27.01
N VAL A 309 -6.82 31.05 26.55
CA VAL A 309 -7.42 29.86 25.87
C VAL A 309 -8.45 29.11 26.74
N LEU A 310 -8.57 29.45 28.02
CA LEU A 310 -9.54 28.86 28.94
C LEU A 310 -10.95 29.49 28.88
N ASP A 311 -11.15 30.55 28.07
CA ASP A 311 -12.47 31.13 27.86
C ASP A 311 -13.27 30.22 26.88
N LYS A 312 -14.45 29.80 27.31
CA LYS A 312 -15.37 28.97 26.53
C LYS A 312 -15.68 29.55 25.15
N ASN A 313 -15.75 30.86 25.04
CA ASN A 313 -16.04 31.53 23.77
C ASN A 313 -14.88 31.38 22.78
N GLN A 314 -13.64 31.51 23.23
CA GLN A 314 -12.46 31.33 22.38
C GLN A 314 -12.26 29.86 21.94
N LEU A 315 -12.52 28.91 22.85
CA LEU A 315 -12.52 27.48 22.49
C LEU A 315 -13.56 27.17 21.42
N GLN A 316 -14.75 27.74 21.51
CA GLN A 316 -15.79 27.56 20.51
C GLN A 316 -15.37 28.14 19.15
N VAL A 317 -14.79 29.35 19.13
CA VAL A 317 -14.27 29.98 17.89
C VAL A 317 -13.18 29.11 17.25
N LEU A 318 -12.27 28.51 18.03
CA LEU A 318 -11.26 27.60 17.53
C LEU A 318 -11.88 26.31 16.96
N GLN A 319 -12.81 25.71 17.70
CA GLN A 319 -13.51 24.51 17.23
C GLN A 319 -14.26 24.77 15.92
N ASP A 320 -14.96 25.89 15.81
CA ASP A 320 -15.66 26.25 14.59
C ASP A 320 -14.71 26.50 13.41
N ALA A 321 -13.54 27.10 13.67
CA ALA A 321 -12.51 27.29 12.64
C ALA A 321 -11.94 25.96 12.17
N PHE A 322 -11.62 25.01 13.07
CA PHE A 322 -11.20 23.67 12.71
C PHE A 322 -12.29 22.89 11.96
N ASN A 323 -13.54 22.93 12.45
CA ASN A 323 -14.69 22.30 11.81
C ASN A 323 -14.77 22.72 10.34
N LYS A 324 -14.74 24.03 10.09
CA LYS A 324 -14.84 24.58 8.75
C LYS A 324 -13.64 24.22 7.87
N SER A 325 -12.40 24.36 8.38
CA SER A 325 -11.18 24.05 7.64
C SER A 325 -11.15 22.58 7.22
N ILE A 326 -11.38 21.65 8.15
CA ILE A 326 -11.33 20.22 7.88
C ILE A 326 -12.48 19.78 6.95
N SER A 327 -13.70 20.33 7.10
CA SER A 327 -14.81 20.03 6.18
C SER A 327 -14.46 20.44 4.75
N VAL A 328 -13.92 21.63 4.53
CA VAL A 328 -13.53 22.14 3.21
C VAL A 328 -12.41 21.27 2.60
N GLU A 329 -11.41 20.87 3.39
CA GLU A 329 -10.34 19.98 2.94
C GLU A 329 -10.89 18.61 2.52
N CYS A 330 -11.76 18.01 3.34
CA CYS A 330 -12.41 16.72 3.05
C CYS A 330 -13.31 16.80 1.81
N GLU A 331 -14.11 17.86 1.65
CA GLU A 331 -14.96 18.05 0.47
C GLU A 331 -14.13 18.19 -0.80
N LYS A 332 -13.04 18.94 -0.76
CA LYS A 332 -12.12 19.08 -1.89
C LYS A 332 -11.52 17.74 -2.32
N ILE A 333 -11.06 16.93 -1.36
CA ILE A 333 -10.49 15.59 -1.65
C ILE A 333 -11.55 14.65 -2.22
N LEU A 334 -12.77 14.68 -1.69
CA LEU A 334 -13.89 13.93 -2.25
C LEU A 334 -14.18 14.33 -3.70
N GLU A 335 -14.23 15.62 -3.98
CA GLU A 335 -14.48 16.15 -5.33
C GLU A 335 -13.35 15.73 -6.27
N THR A 336 -12.07 15.89 -5.86
CA THR A 336 -10.91 15.47 -6.65
C THR A 336 -10.95 13.97 -6.96
N ALA A 337 -11.20 13.11 -5.96
CA ALA A 337 -11.28 11.67 -6.16
C ALA A 337 -12.43 11.27 -7.09
N LYS A 338 -13.59 11.92 -6.94
CA LYS A 338 -14.82 11.63 -7.69
C LYS A 338 -14.77 12.18 -9.13
N GLU A 339 -14.39 13.44 -9.32
CA GLU A 339 -14.49 14.11 -10.61
C GLU A 339 -13.23 13.95 -11.46
N GLU A 340 -12.03 14.04 -10.86
CA GLU A 340 -10.77 14.00 -11.58
C GLU A 340 -10.28 12.57 -11.80
N PHE A 341 -10.30 11.74 -10.74
CA PHE A 341 -9.79 10.36 -10.82
C PHE A 341 -10.88 9.32 -11.00
N GLU A 342 -12.14 9.65 -10.73
CA GLU A 342 -13.30 8.74 -10.79
C GLU A 342 -13.06 7.46 -9.98
N ILE A 343 -12.61 7.61 -8.73
CA ILE A 343 -12.34 6.51 -7.78
C ILE A 343 -13.07 6.75 -6.47
N ASP A 344 -13.32 5.67 -5.73
CA ASP A 344 -13.84 5.70 -4.35
C ASP A 344 -12.80 5.13 -3.39
N PRO A 345 -11.84 5.95 -2.89
CA PRO A 345 -10.88 5.52 -1.89
C PRO A 345 -11.44 5.59 -0.46
N PHE A 346 -12.70 5.97 -0.30
CA PHE A 346 -13.33 6.23 0.99
C PHE A 346 -14.14 5.05 1.52
N GLY A 347 -14.33 4.01 0.68
CA GLY A 347 -15.12 2.82 1.01
C GLY A 347 -16.62 3.08 1.05
N ILE A 348 -17.13 4.02 0.25
CA ILE A 348 -18.55 4.32 0.16
C ILE A 348 -19.29 3.15 -0.48
N ARG A 349 -18.72 2.57 -1.55
CA ARG A 349 -19.24 1.37 -2.20
C ARG A 349 -19.44 0.24 -1.19
N GLU A 350 -18.38 -0.11 -0.48
CA GLU A 350 -18.40 -1.21 0.51
C GLU A 350 -19.38 -0.92 1.65
N HIS A 351 -19.51 0.36 2.02
CA HIS A 351 -20.50 0.76 3.03
C HIS A 351 -21.94 0.49 2.55
N ILE A 352 -22.27 0.85 1.30
CA ILE A 352 -23.59 0.60 0.73
C ILE A 352 -23.85 -0.90 0.64
N GLU A 353 -22.90 -1.65 0.11
CA GLU A 353 -22.99 -3.11 -0.06
C GLU A 353 -23.28 -3.80 1.28
N LYS A 354 -22.57 -3.39 2.33
CA LYS A 354 -22.65 -3.99 3.67
C LYS A 354 -23.89 -3.57 4.45
N PHE A 355 -24.25 -2.30 4.42
CA PHE A 355 -25.30 -1.74 5.31
C PHE A 355 -26.61 -1.41 4.62
N SER A 356 -26.63 -1.41 3.28
CA SER A 356 -27.80 -1.15 2.46
C SER A 356 -27.88 -2.08 1.24
N PRO A 357 -27.86 -3.43 1.42
CA PRO A 357 -27.75 -4.38 0.32
C PRO A 357 -28.95 -4.29 -0.68
N SER A 358 -30.13 -3.88 -0.21
CA SER A 358 -31.27 -3.66 -1.11
C SER A 358 -31.09 -2.47 -2.04
N LEU A 359 -30.37 -1.44 -1.60
CA LEU A 359 -29.96 -0.31 -2.44
C LEU A 359 -28.85 -0.74 -3.39
N TRP A 360 -27.82 -1.44 -2.87
CA TRP A 360 -26.72 -1.94 -3.67
C TRP A 360 -27.18 -2.75 -4.88
N ASN A 361 -28.04 -3.72 -4.68
CA ASN A 361 -28.61 -4.55 -5.76
C ASN A 361 -29.30 -3.76 -6.87
N LYS A 362 -29.75 -2.53 -6.58
CA LYS A 362 -30.39 -1.66 -7.59
C LYS A 362 -29.36 -0.84 -8.39
N ILE A 363 -28.25 -0.43 -7.74
CA ILE A 363 -27.30 0.53 -8.30
C ILE A 363 -25.97 -0.10 -8.73
N GLU A 364 -25.71 -1.36 -8.38
CA GLU A 364 -24.43 -2.05 -8.63
C GLU A 364 -23.97 -1.91 -10.10
N LYS A 365 -24.88 -2.10 -11.05
CA LYS A 365 -24.58 -2.04 -12.48
C LYS A 365 -24.19 -0.63 -12.96
N ASP A 366 -24.77 0.38 -12.34
CA ASP A 366 -24.60 1.79 -12.69
C ASP A 366 -23.81 2.55 -11.61
N TRP A 367 -23.10 1.82 -10.75
CA TRP A 367 -22.41 2.39 -9.58
C TRP A 367 -21.54 3.59 -9.94
N LYS A 368 -20.71 3.48 -10.97
CA LYS A 368 -19.80 4.56 -11.36
C LYS A 368 -20.55 5.86 -11.69
N GLU A 369 -21.66 5.77 -12.42
CA GLU A 369 -22.49 6.92 -12.78
C GLU A 369 -23.22 7.48 -11.56
N LYS A 370 -23.79 6.61 -10.74
CA LYS A 370 -24.49 6.99 -9.50
C LYS A 370 -23.56 7.67 -8.49
N TYR A 371 -22.35 7.15 -8.34
CA TYR A 371 -21.33 7.74 -7.46
C TYR A 371 -20.86 9.11 -7.98
N LYS A 372 -20.60 9.22 -9.29
CA LYS A 372 -20.22 10.48 -9.94
C LYS A 372 -21.32 11.55 -9.77
N GLY A 373 -22.58 11.20 -9.92
CA GLY A 373 -23.73 12.10 -9.75
C GLY A 373 -24.16 12.32 -8.31
N ALA A 374 -23.56 11.63 -7.34
CA ALA A 374 -23.96 11.75 -5.93
C ALA A 374 -23.58 13.10 -5.34
N SER A 375 -24.50 13.69 -4.58
CA SER A 375 -24.18 14.80 -3.69
C SER A 375 -23.46 14.26 -2.44
N VAL A 376 -22.37 14.90 -2.03
CA VAL A 376 -21.62 14.50 -0.83
C VAL A 376 -21.48 15.70 0.08
N ASN A 377 -21.92 15.54 1.33
CA ASN A 377 -21.79 16.54 2.39
C ASN A 377 -20.91 15.99 3.50
N VAL A 378 -19.95 16.77 3.95
CA VAL A 378 -19.07 16.43 5.07
C VAL A 378 -19.30 17.37 6.21
N THR A 379 -19.73 16.83 7.34
CA THR A 379 -19.89 17.59 8.59
C THR A 379 -18.80 17.16 9.56
N VAL A 380 -17.99 18.13 10.00
CA VAL A 380 -16.93 17.89 10.98
C VAL A 380 -17.30 18.58 12.30
N LYS A 381 -17.14 17.85 13.38
CA LYS A 381 -17.27 18.38 14.74
C LYS A 381 -16.00 18.07 15.51
N THR A 382 -15.32 19.12 15.97
CA THR A 382 -14.11 19.00 16.79
C THR A 382 -14.41 19.32 18.25
N GLU A 383 -13.83 18.55 19.16
CA GLU A 383 -13.86 18.78 20.59
C GLU A 383 -12.42 18.93 21.11
N ILE A 384 -12.10 20.13 21.62
CA ILE A 384 -10.79 20.40 22.24
C ILE A 384 -10.90 20.07 23.73
N ARG A 385 -10.34 18.93 24.13
CA ARG A 385 -10.40 18.43 25.52
C ARG A 385 -9.32 18.99 26.41
N ARG A 386 -8.19 19.38 25.85
CA ARG A 386 -7.03 19.89 26.60
C ARG A 386 -6.33 21.00 25.81
N VAL A 387 -5.78 21.93 26.54
CA VAL A 387 -4.98 23.02 25.99
C VAL A 387 -3.59 22.94 26.65
N GLY A 388 -2.67 22.24 26.00
CA GLY A 388 -1.28 22.11 26.46
C GLY A 388 -1.13 21.70 27.93
N ALA A 389 0.11 21.50 28.38
CA ALA A 389 0.44 21.43 29.80
C ALA A 389 0.74 22.86 30.29
N VAL A 390 -0.27 23.72 30.38
CA VAL A 390 -0.10 25.01 31.07
C VAL A 390 -0.14 24.73 32.56
N ARG A 391 1.00 24.87 33.22
CA ARG A 391 1.04 25.06 34.69
C ARG A 391 0.67 26.47 35.07
#